data_b9a6cd1921155197a4162493eb062535
#
_entry.id   b9a6cd1921155197a4162493eb062535
#
_cell.length_a   1.000
_cell.length_b   1.000
_cell.length_c   1.000
_cell.angle_alpha   90.00
_cell.angle_beta   90.00
_cell.angle_gamma   90.00
#
_symmetry.space_group_name_H-M   'P 1'
#
loop_
_entity.id
_entity.type
_entity.pdbx_description
1 polymer ?
#
loop_
_entity_poly.entity_id
_entity_poly.type
_entity_poly.pdbx_seq_one_letter_code
_entity_poly.pdbx_strand_id
1 'polypeptide(L)'
;RWNYTVWTDHPRKDIRYSIFPAGDLNFVYPGSNGNPILTLRWKALKRGIQYFVLLREAEKRGLTEAVEKAYSLVLREREIAKLYANWEIDKVMSTSYDDYREAEAVLLAALEA
;
A
#
# COMPACT_ATOMS: atom_id res chain seq x y z
N ARG A 1 -3.90 -6.32 8.73
CA ARG A 1 -2.86 -6.51 9.74
C ARG A 1 -3.32 -5.93 11.08
N TRP A 2 -3.33 -6.74 12.11
CA TRP A 2 -3.79 -6.34 13.43
C TRP A 2 -2.64 -6.08 14.42
N ASN A 3 -1.40 -6.45 14.05
CA ASN A 3 -0.20 -6.18 14.82
C ASN A 3 0.77 -5.40 13.95
N TYR A 4 0.79 -4.09 14.08
CA TYR A 4 1.58 -3.20 13.25
C TYR A 4 2.89 -2.75 13.90
N THR A 5 3.08 -3.08 15.17
CA THR A 5 4.27 -2.69 15.91
C THR A 5 4.57 -3.74 16.98
N VAL A 6 5.57 -4.57 16.71
CA VAL A 6 6.13 -5.51 17.70
C VAL A 6 7.64 -5.46 17.54
N TRP A 7 8.32 -5.25 18.65
CA TRP A 7 9.77 -5.10 18.65
C TRP A 7 10.44 -6.25 19.40
N THR A 8 11.64 -6.63 18.92
CA THR A 8 12.60 -7.43 19.65
C THR A 8 13.36 -6.53 20.65
N ASP A 9 14.25 -7.11 21.47
CA ASP A 9 15.08 -6.33 22.41
C ASP A 9 15.98 -5.33 21.69
N HIS A 10 16.38 -5.63 20.47
CA HIS A 10 17.26 -4.78 19.65
C HIS A 10 16.65 -4.52 18.27
N PRO A 11 15.53 -3.79 18.17
CA PRO A 11 14.74 -3.65 16.93
C PRO A 11 15.49 -2.97 15.79
N ARG A 12 16.54 -2.20 16.08
CA ARG A 12 17.36 -1.56 15.05
C ARG A 12 18.42 -2.48 14.47
N LYS A 13 18.72 -3.59 15.13
CA LYS A 13 19.73 -4.57 14.71
C LYS A 13 19.08 -5.83 14.14
N ASP A 14 18.01 -6.27 14.76
CA ASP A 14 17.30 -7.47 14.35
C ASP A 14 15.79 -7.22 14.40
N ILE A 15 15.15 -7.23 13.24
CA ILE A 15 13.71 -6.98 13.07
C ILE A 15 12.91 -8.28 12.89
N ARG A 16 13.56 -9.44 13.07
CA ARG A 16 12.88 -10.73 13.03
C ARG A 16 12.13 -10.96 14.34
N TYR A 17 10.92 -11.47 14.22
CA TYR A 17 10.10 -11.79 15.39
C TYR A 17 9.38 -13.12 15.17
N SER A 18 9.72 -14.12 15.99
CA SER A 18 9.12 -15.45 15.90
C SER A 18 9.27 -16.04 14.49
N ILE A 19 8.20 -16.58 13.93
CA ILE A 19 8.15 -17.17 12.58
C ILE A 19 7.87 -16.14 11.47
N PHE A 20 7.66 -14.88 11.84
CA PHE A 20 7.31 -13.84 10.86
C PHE A 20 8.55 -13.35 10.09
N PRO A 21 8.39 -13.03 8.79
CA PRO A 21 9.48 -12.45 8.02
C PRO A 21 9.99 -11.15 8.62
N ALA A 22 11.26 -10.86 8.38
CA ALA A 22 11.89 -9.63 8.82
C ALA A 22 11.13 -8.40 8.36
N GLY A 23 10.79 -7.51 9.28
CA GLY A 23 10.03 -6.28 9.00
C GLY A 23 8.53 -6.46 8.86
N ASP A 24 8.00 -7.67 8.97
CA ASP A 24 6.57 -7.93 8.81
C ASP A 24 5.71 -7.22 9.87
N LEU A 25 6.23 -7.06 11.06
CA LEU A 25 5.55 -6.45 12.20
C LEU A 25 6.03 -5.03 12.54
N ASN A 26 6.92 -4.45 11.71
CA ASN A 26 7.57 -3.18 12.03
C ASN A 26 7.17 -2.07 11.07
N PHE A 27 6.18 -1.27 11.44
CA PHE A 27 5.83 -0.02 10.73
C PHE A 27 6.51 1.20 11.35
N VAL A 28 6.74 1.18 12.65
CA VAL A 28 7.43 2.25 13.37
C VAL A 28 8.48 1.65 14.29
N TYR A 29 9.50 2.42 14.63
CA TYR A 29 10.55 2.04 15.57
C TYR A 29 10.54 2.96 16.80
N PRO A 30 11.03 2.49 17.95
CA PRO A 30 11.13 3.36 19.11
C PRO A 30 12.21 4.43 18.90
N GLY A 31 11.84 5.67 19.08
CA GLY A 31 12.74 6.81 19.06
C GLY A 31 13.12 7.26 20.45
N SER A 32 14.00 8.26 20.53
CA SER A 32 14.31 8.93 21.78
C SER A 32 13.12 9.79 22.24
N ASN A 33 13.00 10.03 23.55
CA ASN A 33 11.96 10.87 24.15
C ASN A 33 10.52 10.41 23.87
N GLY A 34 10.31 9.11 23.64
CA GLY A 34 8.99 8.55 23.40
C GLY A 34 8.39 8.85 22.03
N ASN A 35 9.11 9.51 21.13
CA ASN A 35 8.64 9.79 19.78
C ASN A 35 8.91 8.60 18.85
N PRO A 36 7.93 8.19 18.01
CA PRO A 36 8.16 7.10 17.07
C PRO A 36 9.05 7.55 15.91
N ILE A 37 9.85 6.60 15.40
CA ILE A 37 10.58 6.75 14.14
C ILE A 37 9.76 6.06 13.07
N LEU A 38 9.27 6.83 12.09
CA LEU A 38 8.46 6.31 10.99
C LEU A 38 9.33 5.61 9.95
N THR A 39 8.80 4.56 9.36
CA THR A 39 9.47 3.78 8.30
C THR A 39 8.91 4.12 6.93
N LEU A 40 9.62 3.67 5.87
CA LEU A 40 9.09 3.72 4.51
C LEU A 40 7.81 2.88 4.38
N ARG A 41 7.70 1.78 5.11
CA ARG A 41 6.48 0.96 5.14
C ARG A 41 5.29 1.73 5.70
N TRP A 42 5.48 2.51 6.74
CA TRP A 42 4.46 3.40 7.28
C TRP A 42 4.01 4.43 6.24
N LYS A 43 4.96 5.06 5.56
CA LYS A 43 4.67 6.04 4.50
C LYS A 43 3.97 5.41 3.31
N ALA A 44 4.35 4.18 2.92
CA ALA A 44 3.69 3.44 1.86
C ALA A 44 2.25 3.09 2.23
N LEU A 45 1.98 2.69 3.47
CA LEU A 45 0.62 2.44 3.95
C LEU A 45 -0.24 3.70 3.89
N LYS A 46 0.29 4.82 4.36
CA LYS A 46 -0.39 6.12 4.28
C LYS A 46 -0.71 6.48 2.82
N ARG A 47 0.23 6.29 1.92
CA ARG A 47 0.04 6.56 0.49
C ARG A 47 -1.04 5.67 -0.11
N GLY A 48 -1.04 4.39 0.25
CA GLY A 48 -2.07 3.43 -0.20
C GLY A 48 -3.47 3.84 0.25
N ILE A 49 -3.61 4.35 1.47
CA ILE A 49 -4.89 4.87 1.97
C ILE A 49 -5.33 6.10 1.15
N GLN A 50 -4.41 6.98 0.80
CA GLN A 50 -4.72 8.15 -0.04
C GLN A 50 -5.21 7.73 -1.43
N TYR A 51 -4.57 6.74 -2.07
CA TYR A 51 -5.03 6.18 -3.35
C TYR A 51 -6.43 5.58 -3.24
N PHE A 52 -6.69 4.86 -2.18
CA PHE A 52 -8.01 4.28 -1.92
C PHE A 52 -9.09 5.36 -1.83
N VAL A 53 -8.82 6.44 -1.11
CA VAL A 53 -9.76 7.57 -0.98
C VAL A 53 -10.04 8.21 -2.34
N LEU A 54 -9.01 8.42 -3.17
CA LEU A 54 -9.18 8.96 -4.52
C LEU A 54 -10.04 8.04 -5.40
N LEU A 55 -9.79 6.75 -5.36
CA LEU A 55 -10.58 5.76 -6.09
C LEU A 55 -12.05 5.80 -5.66
N ARG A 56 -12.31 5.77 -4.36
CA ARG A 56 -13.67 5.81 -3.82
C ARG A 56 -14.40 7.08 -4.21
N GLU A 57 -13.71 8.23 -4.19
CA GLU A 57 -14.32 9.49 -4.59
C GLU A 57 -14.64 9.51 -6.10
N ALA A 58 -13.73 9.00 -6.93
CA ALA A 58 -13.95 8.88 -8.36
C ALA A 58 -15.12 7.95 -8.68
N GLU A 59 -15.23 6.81 -7.99
CA GLU A 59 -16.35 5.89 -8.12
C GLU A 59 -17.69 6.56 -7.75
N LYS A 60 -17.71 7.31 -6.63
CA LYS A 60 -18.91 8.03 -6.18
C LYS A 60 -19.39 9.06 -7.20
N ARG A 61 -18.47 9.71 -7.90
CA ARG A 61 -18.79 10.70 -8.94
C ARG A 61 -19.10 10.08 -10.29
N GLY A 62 -19.02 8.77 -10.41
CA GLY A 62 -19.32 8.05 -11.66
C GLY A 62 -18.24 8.22 -12.74
N LEU A 63 -17.00 8.53 -12.36
CA LEU A 63 -15.85 8.71 -13.26
C LEU A 63 -15.29 7.35 -13.71
N THR A 64 -16.11 6.56 -14.38
CA THR A 64 -15.84 5.16 -14.70
C THR A 64 -14.59 4.97 -15.55
N GLU A 65 -14.36 5.84 -16.55
CA GLU A 65 -13.18 5.74 -17.43
C GLU A 65 -11.87 5.94 -16.64
N ALA A 66 -11.83 6.93 -15.75
CA ALA A 66 -10.66 7.19 -14.92
C ALA A 66 -10.39 6.04 -13.95
N VAL A 67 -11.45 5.51 -13.33
CA VAL A 67 -11.36 4.38 -12.42
C VAL A 67 -10.82 3.13 -13.14
N GLU A 68 -11.37 2.80 -14.30
CA GLU A 68 -10.90 1.66 -15.09
C GLU A 68 -9.48 1.82 -15.57
N LYS A 69 -9.09 3.02 -15.99
CA LYS A 69 -7.71 3.30 -16.38
C LYS A 69 -6.74 3.14 -15.21
N ALA A 70 -7.11 3.65 -14.03
CA ALA A 70 -6.30 3.50 -12.83
C ALA A 70 -6.13 2.03 -12.45
N TYR A 71 -7.22 1.25 -12.46
CA TYR A 71 -7.12 -0.19 -12.19
C TYR A 71 -6.25 -0.92 -13.22
N SER A 72 -6.38 -0.61 -14.50
CA SER A 72 -5.59 -1.27 -15.55
C SER A 72 -4.08 -0.99 -15.41
N LEU A 73 -3.70 0.14 -14.84
CA LEU A 73 -2.29 0.48 -14.59
C LEU A 73 -1.69 -0.33 -13.44
N VAL A 74 -2.48 -0.64 -12.42
CA VAL A 74 -1.95 -1.23 -11.19
C VAL A 74 -2.34 -2.68 -10.97
N LEU A 75 -3.46 -3.15 -11.52
CA LEU A 75 -3.95 -4.52 -11.35
C LEU A 75 -3.77 -5.33 -12.64
N ARG A 76 -3.13 -6.48 -12.52
CA ARG A 76 -3.00 -7.46 -13.60
C ARG A 76 -4.08 -8.53 -13.55
N GLU A 77 -4.65 -8.73 -12.38
CA GLU A 77 -5.77 -9.65 -12.15
C GLU A 77 -6.91 -8.88 -11.48
N ARG A 78 -8.10 -8.99 -12.03
CA ARG A 78 -9.29 -8.28 -11.56
C ARG A 78 -10.27 -9.18 -10.79
N GLU A 79 -10.12 -10.48 -10.91
CA GLU A 79 -10.98 -11.42 -10.21
C GLU A 79 -10.46 -11.67 -8.79
N ILE A 80 -11.29 -11.35 -7.78
CA ILE A 80 -10.90 -11.40 -6.36
C ILE A 80 -10.44 -12.79 -5.95
N ALA A 81 -11.13 -13.85 -6.41
CA ALA A 81 -10.76 -15.21 -6.08
C ALA A 81 -9.34 -15.57 -6.55
N LYS A 82 -8.95 -15.10 -7.74
CA LYS A 82 -7.62 -15.30 -8.30
C LYS A 82 -6.56 -14.46 -7.60
N LEU A 83 -6.90 -13.26 -7.13
CA LEU A 83 -6.01 -12.44 -6.33
C LEU A 83 -5.60 -13.15 -5.03
N TYR A 84 -6.55 -13.73 -4.32
CA TYR A 84 -6.28 -14.44 -3.08
C TYR A 84 -5.60 -15.79 -3.28
N ALA A 85 -5.78 -16.42 -4.43
CA ALA A 85 -5.15 -17.71 -4.74
C ALA A 85 -3.68 -17.59 -5.15
N ASN A 86 -3.21 -16.40 -5.52
CA ASN A 86 -1.87 -16.20 -6.03
C ASN A 86 -1.01 -15.40 -5.05
N TRP A 87 0.07 -16.04 -4.54
CA TRP A 87 1.02 -15.42 -3.62
C TRP A 87 2.13 -14.64 -4.33
N GLU A 88 2.23 -14.73 -5.66
CA GLU A 88 3.20 -13.99 -6.46
C GLU A 88 2.62 -12.61 -6.81
N ILE A 89 2.95 -11.61 -6.01
CA ILE A 89 2.39 -10.25 -6.10
C ILE A 89 2.59 -9.64 -7.49
N ASP A 90 3.75 -9.82 -8.09
CA ASP A 90 4.08 -9.29 -9.42
C ASP A 90 3.20 -9.84 -10.55
N LYS A 91 2.53 -10.96 -10.34
CA LYS A 91 1.59 -11.53 -11.30
C LYS A 91 0.17 -10.95 -11.19
N VAL A 92 -0.17 -10.39 -10.06
CA VAL A 92 -1.53 -9.87 -9.79
C VAL A 92 -1.61 -8.35 -9.74
N MET A 93 -0.51 -7.68 -9.42
CA MET A 93 -0.45 -6.22 -9.38
C MET A 93 0.91 -5.69 -9.78
N SER A 94 0.96 -4.43 -10.21
CA SER A 94 2.23 -3.79 -10.54
C SER A 94 3.11 -3.63 -9.30
N THR A 95 4.41 -3.86 -9.50
CA THR A 95 5.46 -3.57 -8.51
C THR A 95 6.23 -2.29 -8.86
N SER A 96 5.86 -1.62 -9.95
CA SER A 96 6.46 -0.35 -10.36
C SER A 96 5.78 0.83 -9.66
N TYR A 97 6.56 1.64 -8.97
CA TYR A 97 6.05 2.86 -8.33
C TYR A 97 5.45 3.85 -9.34
N ASP A 98 6.02 3.91 -10.55
CA ASP A 98 5.54 4.81 -11.60
C ASP A 98 4.11 4.49 -12.04
N ASP A 99 3.71 3.22 -12.06
CA ASP A 99 2.34 2.83 -12.40
C ASP A 99 1.34 3.38 -11.38
N TYR A 100 1.68 3.35 -10.09
CA TYR A 100 0.84 3.92 -9.03
C TYR A 100 0.79 5.45 -9.11
N ARG A 101 1.89 6.10 -9.44
CA ARG A 101 1.92 7.55 -9.65
C ARG A 101 1.06 7.97 -10.84
N GLU A 102 1.12 7.22 -11.93
CA GLU A 102 0.29 7.48 -13.11
C GLU A 102 -1.19 7.26 -12.81
N ALA A 103 -1.53 6.20 -12.10
CA ALA A 103 -2.91 5.94 -11.65
C ALA A 103 -3.43 7.09 -10.80
N GLU A 104 -2.63 7.59 -9.85
CA GLU A 104 -2.98 8.76 -9.05
C GLU A 104 -3.23 9.99 -9.91
N ALA A 105 -2.33 10.27 -10.86
CA ALA A 105 -2.45 11.41 -11.76
C ALA A 105 -3.74 11.35 -12.59
N VAL A 106 -4.10 10.18 -13.09
CA VAL A 106 -5.35 9.95 -13.83
C VAL A 106 -6.57 10.27 -12.97
N LEU A 107 -6.58 9.79 -11.72
CA LEU A 107 -7.69 10.04 -10.80
C LEU A 107 -7.80 11.51 -10.40
N LEU A 108 -6.69 12.14 -10.09
CA LEU A 108 -6.66 13.57 -9.73
C LEU A 108 -7.13 14.45 -10.89
N ALA A 109 -6.65 14.19 -12.11
CA ALA A 109 -7.08 14.93 -13.30
C ALA A 109 -8.58 14.80 -13.53
N ALA A 110 -9.15 13.62 -13.37
CA ALA A 110 -10.58 13.39 -13.51
C ALA A 110 -11.40 14.08 -12.40
N LEU A 111 -10.90 14.07 -11.17
CA LEU A 111 -11.58 14.71 -10.03
C LEU A 111 -11.54 16.23 -10.07
N GLU A 112 -10.51 16.81 -10.69
CA GLU A 112 -10.33 18.26 -10.84
C GLU A 112 -11.07 18.84 -12.04
N ALA A 113 -11.50 17.99 -12.95
CA ALA A 113 -12.18 18.40 -14.17
C ALA A 113 -13.63 18.87 -13.92
#